data_867ed22e6f2e2e4d5606f3b687696fe9
#
_entry.id   867ed22e6f2e2e4d5606f3b687696fe9
#
_cell.length_a   1.000
_cell.length_b   1.000
_cell.length_c   1.000
_cell.angle_alpha   90.00
_cell.angle_beta   90.00
_cell.angle_gamma   90.00
#
_symmetry.space_group_name_H-M   'P 1'
#
loop_
_entity.id
_entity.type
_entity.pdbx_description
1 polymer ?
#
loop_
_entity_poly.entity_id
_entity_poly.type
_entity_poly.pdbx_seq_one_letter_code
_entity_poly.pdbx_strand_id
1 'polypeptide(L)'
;RADFEWLAGVGINAVRIPVGHWIFGGDYPYHEKYGAHRYPFVTGGVEILDRAFDWAEEFNISIMLDLHAAPGCQNGFDNGGIKDVCEWHTKEEYFQHSLVVLEKLSERYNNRSALHAIEVLNEPRWDVPTDYLKRYNTAAYHSIRKFCSPEKVAVVFHDGFRDYREY
;
A
#
# COMPACT_ATOMS: atom_id res chain seq x y z
N ARG A 1 8.32 17.68 8.76
CA ARG A 1 8.84 18.70 7.84
C ARG A 1 10.37 18.72 7.83
N ALA A 2 11.02 18.78 9.00
CA ALA A 2 12.48 18.82 9.09
C ALA A 2 13.17 17.63 8.38
N ASP A 3 12.57 16.44 8.43
CA ASP A 3 13.09 15.24 7.75
C ASP A 3 13.08 15.42 6.23
N PHE A 4 11.98 15.96 5.65
CA PHE A 4 11.89 16.22 4.20
C PHE A 4 12.90 17.30 3.77
N GLU A 5 13.07 18.35 4.58
CA GLU A 5 14.08 19.38 4.35
C GLU A 5 15.50 18.80 4.34
N TRP A 6 15.80 17.94 5.30
CA TRP A 6 17.09 17.24 5.37
C TRP A 6 17.31 16.31 4.18
N LEU A 7 16.29 15.48 3.83
CA LEU A 7 16.35 14.56 2.70
C LEU A 7 16.64 15.31 1.40
N ALA A 8 15.95 16.41 1.13
CA ALA A 8 16.20 17.25 -0.03
C ALA A 8 17.63 17.85 0.00
N GLY A 9 18.08 18.27 1.18
CA GLY A 9 19.42 18.86 1.38
C GLY A 9 20.57 17.88 1.08
N VAL A 10 20.34 16.57 1.24
CA VAL A 10 21.32 15.51 0.89
C VAL A 10 21.09 14.92 -0.50
N GLY A 11 20.18 15.48 -1.30
CA GLY A 11 19.95 15.09 -2.69
C GLY A 11 18.94 13.94 -2.90
N ILE A 12 18.16 13.56 -1.88
CA ILE A 12 17.05 12.60 -2.03
C ILE A 12 15.90 13.32 -2.72
N ASN A 13 15.41 12.77 -3.82
CA ASN A 13 14.33 13.33 -4.64
C ASN A 13 13.07 12.44 -4.68
N ALA A 14 13.09 11.27 -4.07
CA ALA A 14 11.94 10.40 -3.96
C ALA A 14 11.96 9.60 -2.65
N VAL A 15 10.79 9.35 -2.10
CA VAL A 15 10.61 8.51 -0.91
C VAL A 15 9.51 7.48 -1.14
N ARG A 16 9.68 6.27 -0.59
CA ARG A 16 8.65 5.25 -0.50
C ARG A 16 8.01 5.34 0.88
N ILE A 17 6.69 5.50 0.93
CA ILE A 17 5.94 5.63 2.18
C ILE A 17 5.04 4.39 2.34
N PRO A 18 5.35 3.50 3.29
CA PRO A 18 4.54 2.34 3.58
C PRO A 18 3.28 2.72 4.35
N VAL A 19 2.13 2.16 3.96
CA VAL A 19 0.85 2.31 4.63
C VAL A 19 0.17 0.95 4.83
N GLY A 20 -0.52 0.78 5.96
CA GLY A 20 -1.32 -0.42 6.20
C GLY A 20 -2.75 -0.27 5.67
N HIS A 21 -3.44 -1.39 5.46
CA HIS A 21 -4.83 -1.42 4.99
C HIS A 21 -5.81 -0.65 5.89
N TRP A 22 -5.40 -0.33 7.10
CA TRP A 22 -6.18 0.42 8.10
C TRP A 22 -5.94 1.94 8.05
N ILE A 23 -5.19 2.46 7.07
CA ILE A 23 -4.78 3.86 6.99
C ILE A 23 -5.95 4.85 7.07
N PHE A 24 -7.10 4.48 6.51
CA PHE A 24 -8.31 5.31 6.54
C PHE A 24 -9.17 5.09 7.79
N GLY A 25 -8.78 4.21 8.70
CA GLY A 25 -9.63 3.81 9.83
C GLY A 25 -10.93 3.12 9.38
N GLY A 26 -11.91 3.05 10.30
CA GLY A 26 -13.23 2.49 9.99
C GLY A 26 -13.27 0.96 9.99
N ASP A 27 -14.30 0.42 9.35
CA ASP A 27 -14.51 -1.02 9.26
C ASP A 27 -13.56 -1.64 8.23
N TYR A 28 -12.69 -2.51 8.68
CA TYR A 28 -11.83 -3.35 7.84
C TYR A 28 -11.92 -4.81 8.27
N PRO A 29 -11.62 -5.76 7.36
CA PRO A 29 -11.69 -7.18 7.67
C PRO A 29 -10.83 -7.53 8.87
N TYR A 30 -11.45 -8.19 9.82
CA TYR A 30 -10.88 -8.53 11.10
C TYR A 30 -10.24 -9.93 11.05
N HIS A 31 -9.12 -10.10 11.73
CA HIS A 31 -8.50 -11.40 11.91
C HIS A 31 -8.68 -11.91 13.34
N GLU A 32 -9.16 -13.17 13.49
CA GLU A 32 -9.49 -13.80 14.78
C GLU A 32 -8.35 -13.83 15.81
N LYS A 33 -7.07 -13.82 15.33
CA LYS A 33 -5.89 -13.75 16.19
C LYS A 33 -5.90 -12.56 17.16
N TYR A 34 -6.68 -11.51 16.88
CA TYR A 34 -6.77 -10.32 17.72
C TYR A 34 -7.96 -10.31 18.69
N GLY A 35 -8.81 -11.37 18.72
CA GLY A 35 -10.02 -11.44 19.58
C GLY A 35 -11.14 -10.50 19.09
N ALA A 36 -12.38 -10.83 19.38
CA ALA A 36 -13.58 -10.27 18.75
C ALA A 36 -13.88 -8.77 18.96
N HIS A 37 -13.04 -8.00 19.65
CA HIS A 37 -13.38 -6.62 20.05
C HIS A 37 -12.24 -5.61 20.00
N ARG A 38 -11.12 -5.91 19.32
CA ARG A 38 -9.99 -4.99 19.28
C ARG A 38 -9.42 -4.86 17.87
N TYR A 39 -9.56 -3.68 17.31
CA TYR A 39 -8.72 -3.25 16.20
C TYR A 39 -7.32 -2.91 16.78
N PRO A 40 -6.27 -3.69 16.48
CA PRO A 40 -4.95 -3.48 17.07
C PRO A 40 -4.21 -2.30 16.45
N PHE A 41 -4.79 -1.70 15.40
CA PHE A 41 -4.10 -0.70 14.59
C PHE A 41 -4.48 0.71 15.03
N VAL A 42 -3.47 1.60 15.03
CA VAL A 42 -3.65 3.01 15.32
C VAL A 42 -4.33 3.69 14.14
N THR A 43 -5.37 4.47 14.41
CA THR A 43 -6.09 5.27 13.42
C THR A 43 -5.51 6.69 13.33
N GLY A 44 -5.96 7.48 12.32
CA GLY A 44 -5.50 8.88 12.14
C GLY A 44 -4.20 9.01 11.35
N GLY A 45 -3.74 7.94 10.71
CA GLY A 45 -2.52 7.98 9.89
C GLY A 45 -2.70 8.76 8.58
N VAL A 46 -3.93 8.86 8.08
CA VAL A 46 -4.20 9.53 6.81
C VAL A 46 -3.93 11.04 6.87
N GLU A 47 -4.23 11.70 8.00
CA GLU A 47 -3.95 13.12 8.20
C GLU A 47 -2.44 13.40 8.28
N ILE A 48 -1.67 12.44 8.77
CA ILE A 48 -0.20 12.53 8.78
C ILE A 48 0.33 12.33 7.37
N LEU A 49 -0.27 11.42 6.60
CA LEU A 49 0.09 11.19 5.20
C LEU A 49 -0.21 12.43 4.34
N ASP A 50 -1.35 13.11 4.56
CA ASP A 50 -1.66 14.38 3.90
C ASP A 50 -0.54 15.42 4.11
N ARG A 51 -0.08 15.55 5.36
CA ARG A 51 1.03 16.46 5.69
C ARG A 51 2.36 16.03 5.06
N ALA A 52 2.58 14.71 4.91
CA ALA A 52 3.77 14.21 4.22
C ALA A 52 3.75 14.63 2.73
N PHE A 53 2.59 14.63 2.10
CA PHE A 53 2.43 15.16 0.73
C PHE A 53 2.69 16.66 0.67
N ASP A 54 2.19 17.45 1.64
CA ASP A 54 2.46 18.90 1.69
C ASP A 54 3.97 19.18 1.78
N TRP A 55 4.67 18.45 2.64
CA TRP A 55 6.13 18.60 2.78
C TRP A 55 6.89 18.08 1.56
N ALA A 56 6.47 16.99 0.96
CA ALA A 56 7.09 16.47 -0.25
C ALA A 56 7.00 17.49 -1.39
N GLU A 57 5.83 18.13 -1.58
CA GLU A 57 5.63 19.19 -2.57
C GLU A 57 6.45 20.43 -2.27
N GLU A 58 6.53 20.84 -0.99
CA GLU A 58 7.37 21.97 -0.55
C GLU A 58 8.86 21.76 -0.89
N PHE A 59 9.36 20.53 -0.71
CA PHE A 59 10.79 20.19 -0.93
C PHE A 59 11.08 19.49 -2.25
N ASN A 60 10.10 19.41 -3.14
CA ASN A 60 10.24 18.80 -4.46
C ASN A 60 10.69 17.32 -4.42
N ILE A 61 10.11 16.55 -3.49
CA ILE A 61 10.34 15.13 -3.32
C ILE A 61 9.13 14.35 -3.85
N SER A 62 9.37 13.37 -4.70
CA SER A 62 8.34 12.47 -5.19
C SER A 62 7.99 11.40 -4.14
N ILE A 63 6.72 10.98 -4.12
CA ILE A 63 6.24 9.91 -3.23
C ILE A 63 5.82 8.70 -4.05
N MET A 64 6.33 7.53 -3.69
CA MET A 64 5.73 6.24 -3.99
C MET A 64 4.96 5.77 -2.76
N LEU A 65 3.63 5.65 -2.87
CA LEU A 65 2.81 5.01 -1.85
C LEU A 65 2.93 3.49 -1.98
N ASP A 66 3.02 2.81 -0.86
CA ASP A 66 3.14 1.36 -0.80
C ASP A 66 2.08 0.78 0.14
N LEU A 67 1.18 -0.06 -0.41
CA LEU A 67 0.32 -0.88 0.44
C LEU A 67 1.18 -1.96 1.10
N HIS A 68 1.71 -1.65 2.27
CA HIS A 68 2.72 -2.45 2.96
C HIS A 68 2.15 -3.63 3.75
N ALA A 69 0.90 -3.51 4.18
CA ALA A 69 0.20 -4.54 4.94
C ALA A 69 -1.24 -4.69 4.45
N ALA A 70 -1.60 -5.90 4.05
CA ALA A 70 -2.95 -6.28 3.63
C ALA A 70 -3.71 -7.03 4.74
N PRO A 71 -5.06 -7.05 4.72
CA PRO A 71 -5.82 -7.85 5.69
C PRO A 71 -5.41 -9.32 5.66
N GLY A 72 -5.31 -9.95 6.82
CA GLY A 72 -4.85 -11.33 6.94
C GLY A 72 -3.37 -11.55 6.66
N CYS A 73 -2.61 -10.46 6.46
CA CYS A 73 -1.17 -10.44 6.16
C CYS A 73 -0.79 -11.24 4.91
N GLN A 74 -0.03 -10.64 4.03
CA GLN A 74 0.36 -11.23 2.74
C GLN A 74 1.63 -12.09 2.81
N ASN A 75 2.40 -12.02 3.90
CA ASN A 75 3.70 -12.70 3.99
C ASN A 75 4.01 -13.36 5.34
N GLY A 76 3.27 -13.07 6.39
CA GLY A 76 3.51 -13.60 7.74
C GLY A 76 4.61 -12.87 8.51
N PHE A 77 5.17 -11.80 7.95
CA PHE A 77 6.14 -10.94 8.65
C PHE A 77 5.44 -9.92 9.54
N ASP A 78 6.17 -9.37 10.51
CA ASP A 78 5.65 -8.34 11.42
C ASP A 78 5.24 -7.08 10.66
N ASN A 79 5.93 -6.74 9.57
CA ASN A 79 5.60 -5.62 8.70
C ASN A 79 4.25 -5.78 7.94
N GLY A 80 3.74 -7.00 7.82
CA GLY A 80 2.41 -7.28 7.26
C GLY A 80 1.26 -7.05 8.25
N GLY A 81 1.56 -6.59 9.46
CA GLY A 81 0.58 -6.25 10.50
C GLY A 81 0.18 -7.42 11.41
N ILE A 82 0.38 -8.67 10.99
CA ILE A 82 0.08 -9.87 11.78
C ILE A 82 1.20 -10.88 11.59
N LYS A 83 2.07 -10.99 12.57
CA LYS A 83 3.17 -11.95 12.53
C LYS A 83 2.68 -13.40 12.54
N ASP A 84 3.38 -14.26 11.79
CA ASP A 84 3.12 -15.70 11.67
C ASP A 84 1.75 -16.09 11.08
N VAL A 85 1.08 -15.14 10.39
CA VAL A 85 -0.16 -15.36 9.65
C VAL A 85 0.06 -14.94 8.20
N CYS A 86 -0.34 -15.79 7.24
CA CYS A 86 -0.33 -15.47 5.82
C CYS A 86 -1.65 -15.93 5.19
N GLU A 87 -2.70 -15.16 5.41
CA GLU A 87 -4.07 -15.51 5.01
C GLU A 87 -4.68 -14.51 4.01
N TRP A 88 -3.95 -13.47 3.61
CA TRP A 88 -4.45 -12.48 2.65
C TRP A 88 -5.11 -13.11 1.41
N HIS A 89 -4.52 -14.18 0.89
CA HIS A 89 -4.99 -14.86 -0.32
C HIS A 89 -6.10 -15.89 -0.07
N THR A 90 -6.51 -16.10 1.17
CA THR A 90 -7.47 -17.17 1.54
C THR A 90 -8.92 -16.71 1.61
N LYS A 91 -9.15 -15.39 1.69
CA LYS A 91 -10.48 -14.80 1.82
C LYS A 91 -10.72 -13.72 0.79
N GLU A 92 -11.84 -13.81 0.07
CA GLU A 92 -12.20 -12.80 -0.93
C GLU A 92 -12.40 -11.41 -0.31
N GLU A 93 -12.87 -11.32 0.93
CA GLU A 93 -13.01 -10.04 1.63
C GLU A 93 -11.68 -9.31 1.82
N TYR A 94 -10.57 -10.03 2.03
CA TYR A 94 -9.23 -9.46 2.16
C TYR A 94 -8.73 -8.89 0.81
N PHE A 95 -8.99 -9.63 -0.26
CA PHE A 95 -8.73 -9.18 -1.62
C PHE A 95 -9.48 -7.87 -1.92
N GLN A 96 -10.79 -7.87 -1.71
CA GLN A 96 -11.64 -6.72 -2.00
C GLN A 96 -11.29 -5.50 -1.15
N HIS A 97 -11.02 -5.70 0.14
CA HIS A 97 -10.62 -4.59 1.01
C HIS A 97 -9.29 -3.97 0.55
N SER A 98 -8.31 -4.77 0.14
CA SER A 98 -7.04 -4.26 -0.41
C SER A 98 -7.27 -3.37 -1.63
N LEU A 99 -8.19 -3.77 -2.53
CA LEU A 99 -8.55 -2.94 -3.70
C LEU A 99 -9.22 -1.64 -3.29
N VAL A 100 -10.13 -1.67 -2.31
CA VAL A 100 -10.80 -0.47 -1.78
C VAL A 100 -9.78 0.52 -1.20
N VAL A 101 -8.76 0.03 -0.49
CA VAL A 101 -7.70 0.89 0.05
C VAL A 101 -6.91 1.56 -1.08
N LEU A 102 -6.50 0.80 -2.11
CA LEU A 102 -5.79 1.34 -3.27
C LEU A 102 -6.64 2.38 -4.03
N GLU A 103 -7.93 2.12 -4.17
CA GLU A 103 -8.88 3.04 -4.81
C GLU A 103 -8.98 4.35 -4.02
N LYS A 104 -9.15 4.28 -2.70
CA LYS A 104 -9.19 5.46 -1.82
C LYS A 104 -7.87 6.26 -1.82
N LEU A 105 -6.71 5.58 -1.82
CA LEU A 105 -5.41 6.25 -1.94
C LEU A 105 -5.29 6.97 -3.28
N SER A 106 -5.68 6.30 -4.36
CA SER A 106 -5.66 6.87 -5.71
C SER A 106 -6.58 8.08 -5.82
N GLU A 107 -7.83 7.97 -5.36
CA GLU A 107 -8.81 9.07 -5.36
C GLU A 107 -8.31 10.27 -4.57
N ARG A 108 -7.75 10.04 -3.37
CA ARG A 108 -7.30 11.12 -2.49
C ARG A 108 -6.10 11.88 -3.03
N TYR A 109 -5.16 11.16 -3.65
CA TYR A 109 -3.85 11.74 -3.99
C TYR A 109 -3.60 11.94 -5.50
N ASN A 110 -4.55 11.59 -6.40
CA ASN A 110 -4.36 11.71 -7.86
C ASN A 110 -3.99 13.12 -8.35
N ASN A 111 -4.40 14.16 -7.64
CA ASN A 111 -4.12 15.55 -7.97
C ASN A 111 -2.87 16.12 -7.27
N ARG A 112 -2.20 15.33 -6.41
CA ARG A 112 -0.99 15.76 -5.73
C ARG A 112 0.21 15.64 -6.67
N SER A 113 0.98 16.72 -6.79
CA SER A 113 2.15 16.76 -7.68
C SER A 113 3.27 15.84 -7.21
N ALA A 114 3.35 15.56 -5.91
CA ALA A 114 4.32 14.65 -5.34
C ALA A 114 3.98 13.16 -5.58
N LEU A 115 2.74 12.77 -5.93
CA LEU A 115 2.40 11.37 -6.20
C LEU A 115 3.05 10.91 -7.51
N HIS A 116 4.02 10.01 -7.42
CA HIS A 116 4.75 9.46 -8.56
C HIS A 116 4.42 8.01 -8.86
N ALA A 117 4.19 7.21 -7.82
CA ALA A 117 3.88 5.79 -7.98
C ALA A 117 3.01 5.25 -6.85
N ILE A 118 2.29 4.15 -7.13
CA ILE A 118 1.59 3.33 -6.13
C ILE A 118 2.04 1.89 -6.31
N GLU A 119 2.63 1.32 -5.27
CA GLU A 119 2.93 -0.11 -5.16
C GLU A 119 1.71 -0.82 -4.59
N VAL A 120 1.22 -1.80 -5.35
CA VAL A 120 -0.08 -2.43 -5.07
C VAL A 120 -0.07 -3.33 -3.85
N LEU A 121 1.08 -3.93 -3.52
CA LEU A 121 1.28 -4.75 -2.31
C LEU A 121 2.76 -5.05 -2.09
N ASN A 122 3.25 -4.79 -0.88
CA ASN A 122 4.60 -5.13 -0.47
C ASN A 122 4.77 -6.64 -0.25
N GLU A 123 5.79 -7.23 -0.83
CA GLU A 123 6.31 -8.56 -0.51
C GLU A 123 5.26 -9.66 -0.29
N PRO A 124 4.36 -9.96 -1.23
CA PRO A 124 3.52 -11.14 -1.12
C PRO A 124 4.42 -12.38 -1.05
N ARG A 125 4.13 -13.29 -0.10
CA ARG A 125 4.96 -14.46 0.14
C ARG A 125 5.03 -15.34 -1.10
N TRP A 126 6.18 -15.98 -1.31
CA TRP A 126 6.48 -16.79 -2.50
C TRP A 126 5.48 -17.94 -2.75
N ASP A 127 4.77 -18.42 -1.71
CA ASP A 127 3.78 -19.51 -1.81
C ASP A 127 2.33 -19.04 -2.01
N VAL A 128 2.08 -17.72 -2.07
CA VAL A 128 0.80 -17.21 -2.55
C VAL A 128 0.61 -17.67 -4.00
N PRO A 129 -0.52 -18.30 -4.38
CA PRO A 129 -0.70 -18.81 -5.74
C PRO A 129 -0.45 -17.74 -6.80
N THR A 130 0.35 -18.06 -7.83
CA THR A 130 0.73 -17.10 -8.89
C THR A 130 -0.50 -16.54 -9.60
N ASP A 131 -1.50 -17.38 -9.92
CA ASP A 131 -2.72 -16.92 -10.57
C ASP A 131 -3.54 -15.97 -9.69
N TYR A 132 -3.54 -16.19 -8.37
CA TYR A 132 -4.16 -15.25 -7.43
C TYR A 132 -3.44 -13.90 -7.45
N LEU A 133 -2.11 -13.90 -7.41
CA LEU A 133 -1.32 -12.68 -7.45
C LEU A 133 -1.50 -11.93 -8.78
N LYS A 134 -1.52 -12.63 -9.92
CA LYS A 134 -1.82 -12.03 -11.24
C LYS A 134 -3.23 -11.41 -11.28
N ARG A 135 -4.23 -12.13 -10.77
CA ARG A 135 -5.61 -11.63 -10.65
C ARG A 135 -5.65 -10.35 -9.81
N TYR A 136 -4.96 -10.35 -8.65
CA TYR A 136 -4.89 -9.19 -7.78
C TYR A 136 -4.20 -8.00 -8.45
N ASN A 137 -3.02 -8.21 -9.03
CA ASN A 137 -2.26 -7.16 -9.71
C ASN A 137 -3.08 -6.52 -10.83
N THR A 138 -3.80 -7.33 -11.61
CA THR A 138 -4.69 -6.82 -12.67
C THR A 138 -5.83 -5.98 -12.09
N ALA A 139 -6.51 -6.47 -11.05
CA ALA A 139 -7.60 -5.75 -10.41
C ALA A 139 -7.11 -4.46 -9.74
N ALA A 140 -5.97 -4.50 -9.07
CA ALA A 140 -5.34 -3.34 -8.43
C ALA A 140 -4.96 -2.26 -9.45
N TYR A 141 -4.38 -2.68 -10.60
CA TYR A 141 -4.12 -1.76 -11.71
C TYR A 141 -5.40 -1.03 -12.13
N HIS A 142 -6.48 -1.76 -12.38
CA HIS A 142 -7.74 -1.12 -12.80
C HIS A 142 -8.34 -0.23 -11.72
N SER A 143 -8.23 -0.58 -10.44
CA SER A 143 -8.69 0.27 -9.33
C SER A 143 -7.92 1.59 -9.28
N ILE A 144 -6.60 1.56 -9.41
CA ILE A 144 -5.76 2.77 -9.44
C ILE A 144 -6.07 3.62 -10.68
N ARG A 145 -6.25 2.97 -11.85
CA ARG A 145 -6.52 3.68 -13.12
C ARG A 145 -7.89 4.35 -13.21
N LYS A 146 -8.79 4.13 -12.25
CA LYS A 146 -10.02 4.93 -12.14
C LYS A 146 -9.72 6.42 -11.87
N PHE A 147 -8.63 6.73 -11.19
CA PHE A 147 -8.29 8.08 -10.73
C PHE A 147 -6.94 8.59 -11.23
N CYS A 148 -5.96 7.71 -11.43
CA CYS A 148 -4.59 8.05 -11.79
C CYS A 148 -4.30 7.71 -13.25
N SER A 149 -3.92 8.70 -14.05
CA SER A 149 -3.51 8.45 -15.43
C SER A 149 -2.11 7.79 -15.51
N PRO A 150 -1.85 6.94 -16.52
CA PRO A 150 -0.57 6.25 -16.68
C PRO A 150 0.60 7.20 -16.95
N GLU A 151 0.34 8.39 -17.47
CA GLU A 151 1.36 9.41 -17.76
C GLU A 151 1.89 10.10 -16.50
N LYS A 152 1.10 10.06 -15.41
CA LYS A 152 1.45 10.75 -14.16
C LYS A 152 1.90 9.81 -13.06
N VAL A 153 1.24 8.65 -12.92
CA VAL A 153 1.44 7.76 -11.76
C VAL A 153 1.78 6.36 -12.24
N ALA A 154 2.96 5.87 -11.90
CA ALA A 154 3.34 4.49 -12.12
C ALA A 154 2.58 3.54 -11.18
N VAL A 155 2.24 2.35 -11.66
CA VAL A 155 1.76 1.24 -10.82
C VAL A 155 2.89 0.24 -10.69
N VAL A 156 3.27 -0.06 -9.45
CA VAL A 156 4.40 -0.93 -9.14
C VAL A 156 3.88 -2.26 -8.60
N PHE A 157 4.39 -3.35 -9.14
CA PHE A 157 4.07 -4.71 -8.72
C PHE A 157 5.30 -5.36 -8.10
N HIS A 158 5.09 -6.08 -7.01
CA HIS A 158 6.11 -6.92 -6.42
C HIS A 158 5.96 -8.36 -6.95
N ASP A 159 7.06 -8.97 -7.37
CA ASP A 159 7.08 -10.32 -7.95
C ASP A 159 6.89 -11.46 -6.93
N GLY A 160 6.89 -11.14 -5.63
CA GLY A 160 6.80 -12.14 -4.56
C GLY A 160 8.05 -13.02 -4.47
N PHE A 161 9.23 -12.47 -4.83
CA PHE A 161 10.53 -13.16 -4.86
C PHE A 161 10.57 -14.38 -5.79
N ARG A 162 9.72 -14.38 -6.84
CA ARG A 162 9.64 -15.44 -7.83
C ARG A 162 10.61 -15.22 -8.99
N ASP A 163 10.87 -16.28 -9.72
CA ASP A 163 11.55 -16.15 -11.00
C ASP A 163 10.67 -15.31 -11.96
N TYR A 164 11.27 -14.29 -12.58
CA TYR A 164 10.56 -13.42 -13.54
C TYR A 164 9.89 -14.17 -14.69
N ARG A 165 10.35 -15.40 -14.99
CA ARG A 165 9.76 -16.28 -16.02
C ARG A 165 8.41 -16.88 -15.62
N GLU A 166 8.00 -16.74 -14.35
CA GLU A 166 6.69 -17.17 -13.87
C GLU A 166 5.58 -16.12 -14.15
N TYR A 167 5.99 -14.90 -14.50
CA TYR A 167 5.12 -13.79 -14.90
C TYR A 167 5.04 -13.68 -16.43
#